data_b569502933ad6f03ae823a5a4238be60
#
_entry.id   b569502933ad6f03ae823a5a4238be60
#
_cell.length_a   1.000
_cell.length_b   1.000
_cell.length_c   1.000
_cell.angle_alpha   90.00
_cell.angle_beta   90.00
_cell.angle_gamma   90.00
#
_symmetry.space_group_name_H-M   'P 1'
#
loop_
_entity.id
_entity.type
_entity.pdbx_description
1 polymer ?
#
loop_
_entity_poly.entity_id
_entity_poly.type
_entity_poly.pdbx_seq_one_letter_code
_entity_poly.pdbx_strand_id
1 'polypeptide(L)'
;MHLEFIMKKKFKKIAIIHDVFIEKGGAERVLASLVSMFPDADVFIPLLSDENRSFLEKRTKGKIYSSFFNHIPFIHSASIILKPFLYWYWETLDLAGYDLVISSSHSFSSKGVITSSEKLHVSYIHTPPRYLYAEFNEARILENKFFKYLLTPLLSW
;
A
#
# COMPACT_ATOMS: atom_id res chain seq x y z
N MET A 1 10.74 -19.24 11.52
CA MET A 1 12.15 -19.19 11.95
C MET A 1 13.15 -19.54 10.85
N HIS A 2 13.08 -20.73 10.20
CA HIS A 2 14.06 -21.12 9.16
C HIS A 2 13.98 -20.28 7.87
N LEU A 3 12.78 -20.04 7.35
CA LEU A 3 12.56 -19.24 6.12
C LEU A 3 12.97 -17.78 6.31
N GLU A 4 12.66 -17.23 7.46
CA GLU A 4 13.02 -15.86 7.86
C GLU A 4 14.55 -15.66 7.89
N PHE A 5 15.26 -16.63 8.45
CA PHE A 5 16.73 -16.61 8.51
C PHE A 5 17.35 -16.67 7.12
N ILE A 6 16.82 -17.51 6.21
CA ILE A 6 17.30 -17.62 4.84
C ILE A 6 17.03 -16.32 4.07
N MET A 7 15.85 -15.75 4.20
CA MET A 7 15.48 -14.51 3.52
C MET A 7 16.35 -13.33 3.99
N LYS A 8 16.57 -13.17 5.30
CA LYS A 8 17.46 -12.13 5.85
C LYS A 8 18.91 -12.28 5.39
N LYS A 9 19.38 -13.51 5.18
CA LYS A 9 20.74 -13.76 4.68
C LYS A 9 20.88 -13.41 3.19
N LYS A 10 19.79 -13.51 2.41
CA LYS A 10 19.78 -13.26 0.97
C LYS A 10 19.54 -11.79 0.62
N PHE A 11 18.72 -11.07 1.38
CA PHE A 11 18.34 -9.68 1.11
C PHE A 11 18.83 -8.77 2.24
N LYS A 12 19.65 -7.78 1.89
CA LYS A 12 20.23 -6.83 2.85
C LYS A 12 19.28 -5.70 3.19
N LYS A 13 18.51 -5.23 2.21
CA LYS A 13 17.59 -4.11 2.37
C LYS A 13 16.22 -4.44 1.80
N ILE A 14 15.22 -4.44 2.65
CA ILE A 14 13.86 -4.85 2.33
C ILE A 14 12.92 -3.65 2.47
N ALA A 15 12.05 -3.45 1.48
CA ALA A 15 10.94 -2.52 1.53
C ALA A 15 9.61 -3.27 1.64
N ILE A 16 8.77 -2.89 2.59
CA ILE A 16 7.38 -3.33 2.68
C ILE A 16 6.49 -2.17 2.26
N ILE A 17 5.61 -2.41 1.31
CA ILE A 17 4.72 -1.41 0.74
C ILE A 17 3.28 -1.82 1.02
N HIS A 18 2.46 -0.88 1.48
CA HIS A 18 1.06 -1.11 1.77
C HIS A 18 0.19 0.06 1.30
N ASP A 19 -0.99 -0.24 0.76
CA ASP A 19 -1.84 0.78 0.12
C ASP A 19 -2.24 1.92 1.05
N VAL A 20 -2.90 1.61 2.15
CA VAL A 20 -3.45 2.58 3.11
C VAL A 20 -3.62 1.90 4.47
N PHE A 21 -3.28 2.59 5.56
CA PHE A 21 -3.50 2.07 6.89
C PHE A 21 -4.16 3.13 7.80
N ILE A 22 -5.46 3.32 7.59
CA ILE A 22 -6.32 4.23 8.38
C ILE A 22 -7.12 3.42 9.40
N GLU A 23 -7.73 2.31 8.96
CA GLU A 23 -8.55 1.42 9.78
C GLU A 23 -7.84 0.08 9.99
N LYS A 24 -8.26 -0.68 11.00
CA LYS A 24 -7.71 -2.02 11.28
C LYS A 24 -8.61 -3.10 10.67
N GLY A 25 -8.16 -3.71 9.59
CA GLY A 25 -8.86 -4.78 8.89
C GLY A 25 -8.00 -6.04 8.68
N GLY A 26 -8.38 -6.85 7.69
CA GLY A 26 -7.67 -8.08 7.35
C GLY A 26 -6.32 -7.82 6.68
N ALA A 27 -6.24 -6.85 5.79
CA ALA A 27 -5.04 -6.48 5.08
C ALA A 27 -3.95 -5.95 6.03
N GLU A 28 -4.37 -5.18 7.02
CA GLU A 28 -3.49 -4.59 8.03
C GLU A 28 -2.93 -5.63 9.00
N ARG A 29 -3.66 -6.73 9.24
CA ARG A 29 -3.14 -7.89 9.98
C ARG A 29 -2.01 -8.58 9.21
N VAL A 30 -2.14 -8.71 7.90
CA VAL A 30 -1.08 -9.25 7.04
C VAL A 30 0.12 -8.31 7.04
N LEU A 31 -0.09 -6.98 6.92
CA LEU A 31 0.98 -6.00 7.07
C LEU A 31 1.71 -6.15 8.41
N ALA A 32 0.98 -6.25 9.52
CA ALA A 32 1.57 -6.45 10.84
C ALA A 32 2.41 -7.73 10.92
N SER A 33 1.95 -8.81 10.28
CA SER A 33 2.69 -10.07 10.20
C SER A 33 3.97 -9.91 9.37
N LEU A 34 3.89 -9.24 8.21
CA LEU A 34 5.05 -8.96 7.36
C LEU A 34 6.10 -8.12 8.10
N VAL A 35 5.67 -7.06 8.78
CA VAL A 35 6.57 -6.21 9.59
C VAL A 35 7.20 -7.00 10.73
N SER A 36 6.47 -7.91 11.36
CA SER A 36 7.01 -8.79 12.41
C SER A 36 8.00 -9.82 11.85
N MET A 37 7.81 -10.31 10.63
CA MET A 37 8.75 -11.21 9.94
C MET A 37 10.02 -10.50 9.49
N PHE A 38 9.92 -9.22 9.11
CA PHE A 38 11.01 -8.40 8.61
C PHE A 38 11.13 -7.10 9.43
N PRO A 39 11.53 -7.17 10.71
CA PRO A 39 11.50 -6.01 11.60
C PRO A 39 12.50 -4.90 11.22
N ASP A 40 13.51 -5.22 10.41
CA ASP A 40 14.49 -4.26 9.91
C ASP A 40 14.09 -3.65 8.54
N ALA A 41 12.92 -4.03 7.99
CA ALA A 41 12.44 -3.52 6.72
C ALA A 41 11.89 -2.08 6.87
N ASP A 42 12.16 -1.27 5.85
CA ASP A 42 11.52 0.03 5.71
C ASP A 42 10.08 -0.13 5.21
N VAL A 43 9.15 0.64 5.76
CA VAL A 43 7.72 0.53 5.49
C VAL A 43 7.21 1.77 4.78
N PHE A 44 6.53 1.61 3.66
CA PHE A 44 5.98 2.69 2.84
C PHE A 44 4.46 2.60 2.80
N ILE A 45 3.78 3.61 3.35
CA ILE A 45 2.32 3.69 3.42
C ILE A 45 1.91 5.12 3.14
N PRO A 46 1.30 5.45 2.00
CA PRO A 46 0.98 6.83 1.63
C PRO A 46 0.00 7.49 2.61
N LEU A 47 -1.01 6.77 3.06
CA LEU A 47 -1.99 7.27 4.03
C LEU A 47 -1.94 6.40 5.29
N LEU A 48 -1.52 6.99 6.40
CA LEU A 48 -1.27 6.33 7.67
C LEU A 48 -1.75 7.20 8.82
N SER A 49 -2.69 6.72 9.62
CA SER A 49 -3.13 7.43 10.82
C SER A 49 -2.05 7.40 11.91
N ASP A 50 -2.05 8.41 12.80
CA ASP A 50 -1.05 8.52 13.88
C ASP A 50 -1.12 7.32 14.85
N GLU A 51 -2.34 6.82 15.12
CA GLU A 51 -2.52 5.62 15.94
C GLU A 51 -1.85 4.40 15.30
N ASN A 52 -2.05 4.21 13.99
CA ASN A 52 -1.49 3.08 13.25
C ASN A 52 0.02 3.24 13.01
N ARG A 53 0.51 4.47 12.90
CA ARG A 53 1.94 4.76 12.91
C ARG A 53 2.58 4.27 14.20
N SER A 54 2.04 4.67 15.35
CA SER A 54 2.53 4.24 16.67
C SER A 54 2.43 2.73 16.86
N PHE A 55 1.43 2.08 16.25
CA PHE A 55 1.30 0.62 16.24
C PHE A 55 2.43 -0.07 15.46
N LEU A 56 2.83 0.49 14.31
CA LEU A 56 3.93 -0.05 13.49
C LEU A 56 5.30 0.23 14.13
N GLU A 57 5.52 1.42 14.66
CA GLU A 57 6.79 1.81 15.32
C GLU A 57 7.20 0.87 16.46
N LYS A 58 6.23 0.26 17.14
CA LYS A 58 6.46 -0.76 18.15
C LYS A 58 6.91 -2.12 17.59
N ARG A 59 6.82 -2.32 16.28
CA ARG A 59 7.04 -3.61 15.60
C ARG A 59 8.18 -3.59 14.59
N THR A 60 8.52 -2.42 14.05
CA THR A 60 9.61 -2.25 13.11
C THR A 60 10.75 -1.46 13.71
N LYS A 61 11.97 -1.80 13.30
CA LYS A 61 13.19 -1.00 13.52
C LYS A 61 13.55 -0.18 12.28
N GLY A 62 12.92 -0.52 11.13
CA GLY A 62 13.05 0.21 9.88
C GLY A 62 12.30 1.55 9.93
N LYS A 63 12.52 2.35 8.93
CA LYS A 63 11.84 3.66 8.81
C LYS A 63 10.43 3.48 8.26
N ILE A 64 9.51 4.34 8.71
CA ILE A 64 8.14 4.40 8.21
C ILE A 64 7.98 5.68 7.38
N TYR A 65 7.75 5.51 6.09
CA TYR A 65 7.54 6.59 5.14
C TYR A 65 6.05 6.72 4.82
N SER A 66 5.56 7.94 4.85
CA SER A 66 4.19 8.27 4.42
C SER A 66 4.21 9.47 3.48
N SER A 67 3.13 9.65 2.72
CA SER A 67 3.04 10.78 1.81
C SER A 67 2.74 12.09 2.55
N PHE A 68 3.01 13.20 1.88
CA PHE A 68 2.67 14.53 2.38
C PHE A 68 1.13 14.72 2.53
N PHE A 69 0.34 13.91 1.83
CA PHE A 69 -1.13 13.94 1.95
C PHE A 69 -1.63 13.71 3.39
N ASN A 70 -0.87 13.02 4.24
CA ASN A 70 -1.23 12.85 5.65
C ASN A 70 -1.35 14.16 6.43
N HIS A 71 -0.72 15.24 5.95
CA HIS A 71 -0.78 16.55 6.60
C HIS A 71 -2.01 17.38 6.20
N ILE A 72 -2.81 16.88 5.24
CA ILE A 72 -4.01 17.56 4.78
C ILE A 72 -5.17 17.20 5.73
N PRO A 73 -5.85 18.19 6.35
CA PRO A 73 -6.98 17.93 7.21
C PRO A 73 -8.07 17.12 6.48
N PHE A 74 -8.72 16.20 7.19
CA PHE A 74 -9.81 15.33 6.69
C PHE A 74 -9.44 14.42 5.52
N ILE A 75 -8.16 14.29 5.15
CA ILE A 75 -7.72 13.50 4.00
C ILE A 75 -8.10 12.02 4.13
N HIS A 76 -8.12 11.49 5.34
CA HIS A 76 -8.48 10.10 5.58
C HIS A 76 -9.94 9.80 5.18
N SER A 77 -10.84 10.75 5.36
CA SER A 77 -12.24 10.64 4.91
C SER A 77 -12.39 10.82 3.40
N ALA A 78 -11.44 11.49 2.75
CA ALA A 78 -11.40 11.72 1.30
C ALA A 78 -10.50 10.71 0.55
N SER A 79 -10.10 9.63 1.19
CA SER A 79 -9.14 8.64 0.64
C SER A 79 -9.54 8.07 -0.72
N ILE A 80 -10.84 7.95 -1.00
CA ILE A 80 -11.36 7.49 -2.30
C ILE A 80 -11.01 8.46 -3.43
N ILE A 81 -11.09 9.77 -3.18
CA ILE A 81 -10.79 10.81 -4.17
C ILE A 81 -9.28 10.84 -4.49
N LEU A 82 -8.47 10.44 -3.52
CA LEU A 82 -7.02 10.40 -3.67
C LEU A 82 -6.49 9.19 -4.45
N LYS A 83 -7.30 8.18 -4.71
CA LYS A 83 -6.84 6.95 -5.39
C LYS A 83 -6.01 7.22 -6.64
N PRO A 84 -6.39 8.12 -7.58
CA PRO A 84 -5.56 8.41 -8.75
C PRO A 84 -4.17 8.97 -8.40
N PHE A 85 -4.10 9.82 -7.37
CA PHE A 85 -2.83 10.40 -6.92
C PHE A 85 -1.95 9.39 -6.19
N LEU A 86 -2.54 8.36 -5.57
CA LEU A 86 -1.80 7.27 -4.96
C LEU A 86 -1.07 6.41 -6.02
N TYR A 87 -1.63 6.22 -7.21
CA TYR A 87 -0.92 5.57 -8.32
C TYR A 87 0.33 6.35 -8.69
N TRP A 88 0.21 7.65 -8.90
CA TRP A 88 1.35 8.50 -9.20
C TRP A 88 2.40 8.50 -8.08
N TYR A 89 1.99 8.51 -6.80
CA TYR A 89 2.89 8.38 -5.67
C TYR A 89 3.75 7.12 -5.78
N TRP A 90 3.16 5.98 -6.12
CA TRP A 90 3.89 4.71 -6.24
C TRP A 90 4.88 4.70 -7.41
N GLU A 91 4.54 5.33 -8.53
CA GLU A 91 5.43 5.44 -9.69
C GLU A 91 6.64 6.33 -9.42
N THR A 92 6.52 7.32 -8.55
CA THR A 92 7.61 8.25 -8.20
C THR A 92 8.48 7.76 -7.05
N LEU A 93 8.13 6.64 -6.42
CA LEU A 93 8.86 6.12 -5.28
C LEU A 93 10.20 5.50 -5.70
N ASP A 94 11.29 6.05 -5.18
CA ASP A 94 12.63 5.49 -5.43
C ASP A 94 12.88 4.27 -4.52
N LEU A 95 12.85 3.10 -5.13
CA LEU A 95 13.13 1.81 -4.49
C LEU A 95 14.45 1.17 -4.97
N ALA A 96 15.28 1.90 -5.71
CA ALA A 96 16.53 1.37 -6.28
C ALA A 96 17.50 0.83 -5.22
N GLY A 97 17.44 1.39 -4.00
CA GLY A 97 18.28 0.94 -2.89
C GLY A 97 17.84 -0.34 -2.18
N TYR A 98 16.73 -0.98 -2.58
CA TYR A 98 16.19 -2.19 -1.93
C TYR A 98 16.44 -3.43 -2.77
N ASP A 99 16.76 -4.55 -2.11
CA ASP A 99 17.01 -5.85 -2.75
C ASP A 99 15.73 -6.66 -2.92
N LEU A 100 14.78 -6.47 -1.98
CA LEU A 100 13.47 -7.10 -1.96
C LEU A 100 12.40 -6.04 -1.70
N VAL A 101 11.38 -6.03 -2.53
CA VAL A 101 10.17 -5.24 -2.33
C VAL A 101 8.98 -6.18 -2.10
N ILE A 102 8.28 -6.01 -1.00
CA ILE A 102 7.07 -6.78 -0.67
C ILE A 102 5.89 -5.81 -0.68
N SER A 103 5.00 -5.93 -1.64
CA SER A 103 3.77 -5.13 -1.70
C SER A 103 2.58 -5.90 -1.16
N SER A 104 1.84 -5.28 -0.23
CA SER A 104 0.58 -5.78 0.34
C SER A 104 -0.55 -4.90 -0.18
N SER A 105 -1.25 -5.37 -1.22
CA SER A 105 -2.22 -4.58 -1.97
C SER A 105 -3.65 -5.06 -1.75
N HIS A 106 -4.53 -4.16 -1.30
CA HIS A 106 -5.97 -4.39 -1.18
C HIS A 106 -6.81 -3.51 -2.11
N SER A 107 -6.21 -2.44 -2.65
CA SER A 107 -6.87 -1.52 -3.60
C SER A 107 -6.12 -1.33 -4.92
N PHE A 108 -5.22 -2.24 -5.27
CA PHE A 108 -4.41 -2.28 -6.50
C PHE A 108 -3.24 -1.30 -6.61
N SER A 109 -3.15 -0.27 -5.79
CA SER A 109 -2.18 0.78 -6.03
C SER A 109 -0.75 0.35 -5.74
N SER A 110 -0.49 -0.30 -4.61
CA SER A 110 0.87 -0.63 -4.17
C SER A 110 1.59 -1.68 -5.04
N LYS A 111 0.86 -2.50 -5.81
CA LYS A 111 1.48 -3.43 -6.76
C LYS A 111 2.07 -2.75 -7.99
N GLY A 112 1.68 -1.50 -8.26
CA GLY A 112 2.15 -0.70 -9.40
C GLY A 112 3.50 -0.04 -9.17
N VAL A 113 4.20 -0.30 -8.06
CA VAL A 113 5.53 0.28 -7.86
C VAL A 113 6.52 -0.22 -8.89
N ILE A 114 7.34 0.69 -9.37
CA ILE A 114 8.38 0.38 -10.34
C ILE A 114 9.61 -0.11 -9.60
N THR A 115 10.04 -1.33 -9.92
CA THR A 115 11.29 -1.91 -9.45
C THR A 115 12.18 -2.22 -10.65
N SER A 116 13.51 -2.21 -10.46
CA SER A 116 14.41 -2.63 -11.54
C SER A 116 14.27 -4.13 -11.79
N SER A 117 14.57 -4.57 -13.02
CA SER A 117 14.49 -5.99 -13.43
C SER A 117 15.37 -6.94 -12.62
N GLU A 118 16.40 -6.42 -11.95
CA GLU A 118 17.32 -7.20 -11.11
C GLU A 118 16.84 -7.37 -9.67
N LYS A 119 15.74 -6.71 -9.28
CA LYS A 119 15.21 -6.73 -7.92
C LYS A 119 14.03 -7.67 -7.82
N LEU A 120 13.91 -8.35 -6.68
CA LEU A 120 12.76 -9.21 -6.44
C LEU A 120 11.60 -8.36 -5.89
N HIS A 121 10.49 -8.36 -6.63
CA HIS A 121 9.21 -7.81 -6.17
C HIS A 121 8.21 -8.95 -5.92
N VAL A 122 7.73 -9.05 -4.69
CA VAL A 122 6.70 -10.02 -4.28
C VAL A 122 5.43 -9.24 -3.95
N SER A 123 4.34 -9.51 -4.67
CA SER A 123 3.06 -8.85 -4.44
C SER A 123 2.07 -9.79 -3.76
N TYR A 124 1.62 -9.41 -2.57
CA TYR A 124 0.52 -10.06 -1.87
C TYR A 124 -0.78 -9.30 -2.16
N ILE A 125 -1.62 -9.86 -3.00
CA ILE A 125 -2.92 -9.26 -3.38
C ILE A 125 -4.00 -9.87 -2.50
N HIS A 126 -4.69 -9.05 -1.68
CA HIS A 126 -5.70 -9.51 -0.74
C HIS A 126 -6.99 -9.92 -1.44
N THR A 127 -7.79 -8.95 -1.83
CA THR A 127 -9.06 -9.18 -2.51
C THR A 127 -9.09 -8.34 -3.77
N PRO A 128 -9.54 -8.87 -4.91
CA PRO A 128 -9.80 -8.04 -6.08
C PRO A 128 -10.76 -6.89 -5.70
N PRO A 129 -10.59 -5.69 -6.26
CA PRO A 129 -11.45 -4.56 -5.89
C PRO A 129 -12.89 -4.87 -6.26
N ARG A 130 -13.71 -4.88 -5.24
CA ARG A 130 -15.14 -5.22 -5.34
C ARG A 130 -15.89 -4.30 -6.30
N TYR A 131 -15.46 -3.05 -6.44
CA TYR A 131 -16.08 -2.08 -7.35
C TYR A 131 -15.93 -2.41 -8.84
N LEU A 132 -15.04 -3.35 -9.20
CA LEU A 132 -14.91 -3.86 -10.58
C LEU A 132 -15.89 -5.00 -10.90
N TYR A 133 -16.48 -5.60 -9.87
CA TYR A 133 -17.44 -6.68 -10.01
C TYR A 133 -18.83 -6.10 -9.67
N ALA A 134 -19.69 -5.93 -10.65
CA ALA A 134 -20.97 -5.20 -10.60
C ALA A 134 -22.00 -5.72 -9.56
N GLU A 135 -21.71 -6.75 -8.80
CA GLU A 135 -22.64 -7.36 -7.84
C GLU A 135 -22.64 -6.67 -6.46
N PHE A 136 -21.78 -5.67 -6.21
CA PHE A 136 -21.72 -5.03 -4.91
C PHE A 136 -22.24 -3.59 -4.94
N ASN A 137 -23.23 -3.31 -4.10
CA ASN A 137 -23.88 -2.00 -3.87
C ASN A 137 -22.93 -0.84 -3.47
N GLU A 138 -21.62 -1.07 -3.42
CA GLU A 138 -20.61 -0.03 -3.21
C GLU A 138 -20.43 0.87 -4.46
N ALA A 139 -20.98 0.46 -5.60
CA ALA A 139 -21.02 1.27 -6.82
C ALA A 139 -21.93 2.53 -6.74
N ARG A 140 -22.58 2.80 -5.60
CA ARG A 140 -23.40 4.01 -5.40
C ARG A 140 -22.65 5.32 -5.68
N ILE A 141 -21.33 5.34 -5.56
CA ILE A 141 -20.51 6.52 -5.90
C ILE A 141 -20.45 6.72 -7.42
N LEU A 142 -20.54 5.64 -8.22
CA LEU A 142 -20.57 5.71 -9.68
C LEU A 142 -21.97 6.00 -10.25
N GLU A 143 -23.02 5.92 -9.44
CA GLU A 143 -24.38 6.35 -9.83
C GLU A 143 -24.49 7.87 -9.93
N ASN A 144 -23.63 8.60 -9.29
CA ASN A 144 -23.54 10.05 -9.48
C ASN A 144 -22.93 10.34 -10.85
N LYS A 145 -23.75 10.83 -11.80
CA LYS A 145 -23.34 11.11 -13.19
C LYS A 145 -22.06 11.94 -13.28
N PHE A 146 -21.86 12.88 -12.35
CA PHE A 146 -20.66 13.71 -12.30
C PHE A 146 -19.37 12.88 -12.02
N PHE A 147 -19.43 11.96 -11.07
CA PHE A 147 -18.30 11.07 -10.77
C PHE A 147 -18.03 10.05 -11.88
N LYS A 148 -19.09 9.56 -12.54
CA LYS A 148 -18.96 8.66 -13.68
C LYS A 148 -18.17 9.32 -14.81
N TYR A 149 -18.49 10.54 -15.20
CA TYR A 149 -17.77 11.26 -16.26
C TYR A 149 -16.34 11.62 -15.90
N LEU A 150 -16.06 11.89 -14.63
CA LEU A 150 -14.70 12.26 -14.16
C LEU A 150 -13.78 11.04 -14.00
N LEU A 151 -14.30 9.89 -13.60
CA LEU A 151 -13.52 8.70 -13.27
C LEU A 151 -13.46 7.66 -14.40
N THR A 152 -14.42 7.65 -15.34
CA THR A 152 -14.43 6.69 -16.45
C THR A 152 -13.14 6.73 -17.29
N PRO A 153 -12.57 7.87 -17.69
CA PRO A 153 -11.31 7.89 -18.45
C PRO A 153 -10.09 7.44 -17.60
N LEU A 154 -10.16 7.51 -16.28
CA LEU A 154 -9.11 7.05 -15.37
C LEU A 154 -9.20 5.56 -15.04
N LEU A 155 -10.38 4.94 -15.21
CA LEU A 155 -10.64 3.54 -14.91
C LEU A 155 -10.63 2.66 -16.17
N SER A 156 -10.56 3.24 -17.36
CA SER A 156 -10.53 2.55 -18.67
C SER A 156 -9.09 2.22 -19.13
N TRP A 157 -8.12 2.35 -18.25
CA TRP A 157 -6.72 1.95 -18.46
C TRP A 157 -6.42 0.60 -17.85
#